data_d452fbba27d3705542aa794fdcc45c3b
#
_entry.id   d452fbba27d3705542aa794fdcc45c3b
#
_cell.length_a   1.000
_cell.length_b   1.000
_cell.length_c   1.000
_cell.angle_alpha   90.00
_cell.angle_beta   90.00
_cell.angle_gamma   90.00
#
_symmetry.space_group_name_H-M   'P 1'
#
loop_
_entity.id
_entity.type
_entity.pdbx_description
1 polymer ?
#
loop_
_entity_poly.entity_id
_entity_poly.type
_entity_poly.pdbx_seq_one_letter_code
_entity_poly.pdbx_strand_id
1 'polypeptide(L)'
;MIESSGTLAAELPGDVRIRLLRGSDAERLGAAYRRNRDHLAPWEPVRSAEFLTTEGQSANINGKLGMFAAGTGVPWILLAGDRAVGAITLSSIVRGPFLSANLGYWVDGELTGRGIASAAVAHVVAAARTELRLHRVQAATLPHNAASQRVLRRAGFQEIGLAPDYLQIAGSWQDHVLFQLILH
;
A
#
# COMPACT_ATOMS: atom_id res chain seq x y z
N MET A 1 13.21 17.22 -4.82
CA MET A 1 12.58 17.33 -3.48
C MET A 1 11.08 17.38 -3.71
N ILE A 2 10.33 16.43 -3.15
CA ILE A 2 8.86 16.52 -3.10
C ILE A 2 8.58 17.44 -1.92
N GLU A 3 8.31 18.71 -2.21
CA GLU A 3 7.86 19.65 -1.18
C GLU A 3 6.59 19.11 -0.56
N SER A 4 6.44 19.29 0.75
CA SER A 4 5.29 18.83 1.54
C SER A 4 4.03 19.60 1.14
N SER A 5 3.48 19.25 -0.01
CA SER A 5 2.21 19.73 -0.52
C SER A 5 1.08 19.01 0.24
N GLY A 6 0.04 19.74 0.61
CA GLY A 6 -1.16 19.19 1.26
C GLY A 6 -1.84 18.04 0.51
N THR A 7 -1.41 17.76 -0.71
CA THR A 7 -1.88 16.67 -1.60
C THR A 7 -1.47 15.26 -1.13
N LEU A 8 -0.51 15.13 -0.21
CA LEU A 8 -0.08 13.82 0.32
C LEU A 8 -0.82 13.41 1.59
N ALA A 9 -1.79 14.20 2.05
CA ALA A 9 -2.65 13.88 3.17
C ALA A 9 -4.10 14.23 2.82
N ALA A 10 -5.05 13.42 3.31
CA ALA A 10 -6.48 13.64 3.10
C ALA A 10 -7.31 12.93 4.18
N GLU A 11 -8.57 13.35 4.32
CA GLU A 11 -9.59 12.62 5.05
C GLU A 11 -10.26 11.61 4.11
N LEU A 12 -10.46 10.39 4.62
CA LEU A 12 -11.11 9.27 3.94
C LEU A 12 -12.45 8.95 4.65
N PRO A 13 -13.33 8.12 4.05
CA PRO A 13 -14.55 7.68 4.71
C PRO A 13 -14.29 7.05 6.08
N GLY A 14 -15.25 7.21 7.02
CA GLY A 14 -15.21 6.59 8.34
C GLY A 14 -14.18 7.20 9.30
N ASP A 15 -13.98 8.51 9.22
CA ASP A 15 -13.05 9.27 10.06
C ASP A 15 -11.61 8.73 10.01
N VAL A 16 -11.23 8.23 8.85
CA VAL A 16 -9.87 7.75 8.57
C VAL A 16 -9.10 8.82 7.84
N ARG A 17 -7.92 9.14 8.33
CA ARG A 17 -6.97 10.04 7.66
C ARG A 17 -5.85 9.26 7.00
N ILE A 18 -5.50 9.61 5.78
CA ILE A 18 -4.28 9.19 5.09
C ILE A 18 -3.23 10.28 5.16
N ARG A 19 -1.98 9.93 5.46
CA ARG A 19 -0.81 10.81 5.37
C ARG A 19 0.47 10.04 5.12
N LEU A 20 1.53 10.73 4.76
CA LEU A 20 2.85 10.12 4.69
C LEU A 20 3.24 9.47 6.01
N LEU A 21 3.90 8.32 5.90
CA LEU A 21 4.47 7.57 7.02
C LEU A 21 5.56 8.40 7.71
N ARG A 22 5.68 8.27 9.04
CA ARG A 22 6.68 8.94 9.86
C ARG A 22 7.40 7.94 10.75
N GLY A 23 8.62 8.24 11.16
CA GLY A 23 9.38 7.40 12.10
C GLY A 23 8.64 7.13 13.41
N SER A 24 7.85 8.09 13.90
CA SER A 24 7.03 7.98 15.11
C SER A 24 5.83 7.03 15.02
N ASP A 25 5.57 6.43 13.85
CA ASP A 25 4.42 5.53 13.66
C ASP A 25 4.73 4.06 14.01
N ALA A 26 5.95 3.74 14.43
CA ALA A 26 6.40 2.37 14.65
C ALA A 26 5.54 1.59 15.65
N GLU A 27 5.24 2.18 16.80
CA GLU A 27 4.38 1.56 17.81
C GLU A 27 2.97 1.30 17.29
N ARG A 28 2.37 2.30 16.60
CA ARG A 28 1.04 2.19 16.00
C ARG A 28 0.96 1.09 14.94
N LEU A 29 1.96 0.99 14.09
CA LEU A 29 2.03 -0.06 13.07
C LEU A 29 2.26 -1.43 13.70
N GLY A 30 3.15 -1.57 14.67
CA GLY A 30 3.34 -2.82 15.38
C GLY A 30 2.03 -3.32 16.04
N ALA A 31 1.31 -2.42 16.71
CA ALA A 31 0.01 -2.73 17.27
C ALA A 31 -1.02 -3.14 16.19
N ALA A 32 -1.03 -2.44 15.04
CA ALA A 32 -1.93 -2.75 13.93
C ALA A 32 -1.62 -4.11 13.30
N TYR A 33 -0.36 -4.44 13.05
CA TYR A 33 0.05 -5.75 12.52
C TYR A 33 -0.26 -6.89 13.49
N ARG A 34 -0.06 -6.71 14.81
CA ARG A 34 -0.45 -7.71 15.81
C ARG A 34 -1.94 -7.98 15.79
N ARG A 35 -2.76 -6.93 15.78
CA ARG A 35 -4.23 -7.01 15.76
C ARG A 35 -4.75 -7.69 14.50
N ASN A 36 -4.10 -7.45 13.36
CA ASN A 36 -4.52 -7.95 12.06
C ASN A 36 -3.74 -9.19 11.60
N ARG A 37 -2.97 -9.84 12.49
CA ARG A 37 -2.08 -10.95 12.12
C ARG A 37 -2.80 -12.03 11.30
N ASP A 38 -3.90 -12.54 11.82
CA ASP A 38 -4.64 -13.63 11.17
C ASP A 38 -5.38 -13.14 9.91
N HIS A 39 -5.85 -11.90 9.92
CA HIS A 39 -6.47 -11.26 8.75
C HIS A 39 -5.48 -11.09 7.59
N LEU A 40 -4.24 -10.72 7.87
CA LEU A 40 -3.22 -10.44 6.85
C LEU A 40 -2.43 -11.69 6.42
N ALA A 41 -2.34 -12.70 7.26
CA ALA A 41 -1.52 -13.89 7.01
C ALA A 41 -1.75 -14.55 5.63
N PRO A 42 -2.98 -14.67 5.09
CA PRO A 42 -3.19 -15.24 3.76
C PRO A 42 -2.71 -14.35 2.59
N TRP A 43 -2.46 -13.06 2.83
CA TRP A 43 -2.26 -12.04 1.80
C TRP A 43 -0.85 -11.46 1.76
N GLU A 44 -0.02 -11.77 2.76
CA GLU A 44 1.33 -11.23 2.92
C GLU A 44 2.40 -12.33 2.95
N PRO A 45 3.67 -11.98 2.70
CA PRO A 45 4.79 -12.85 3.03
C PRO A 45 4.77 -13.23 4.51
N VAL A 46 5.31 -14.40 4.85
CA VAL A 46 5.49 -14.79 6.25
C VAL A 46 6.32 -13.75 6.98
N ARG A 47 5.76 -13.22 8.08
CA ARG A 47 6.42 -12.21 8.90
C ARG A 47 7.06 -12.85 10.13
N SER A 48 8.27 -12.44 10.47
CA SER A 48 8.91 -12.84 11.72
C SER A 48 8.18 -12.23 12.93
N ALA A 49 8.36 -12.82 14.10
CA ALA A 49 7.81 -12.25 15.34
C ALA A 49 8.38 -10.83 15.59
N GLU A 50 9.64 -10.59 15.24
CA GLU A 50 10.29 -9.28 15.35
C GLU A 50 9.59 -8.21 14.50
N PHE A 51 9.10 -8.55 13.29
CA PHE A 51 8.34 -7.60 12.44
C PHE A 51 7.11 -7.02 13.15
N LEU A 52 6.54 -7.73 14.10
CA LEU A 52 5.35 -7.31 14.85
C LEU A 52 5.69 -6.41 16.07
N THR A 53 6.97 -6.21 16.38
CA THR A 53 7.43 -5.35 17.46
C THR A 53 7.57 -3.89 17.02
N THR A 54 7.70 -2.98 17.97
CA THR A 54 7.99 -1.56 17.69
C THR A 54 9.33 -1.39 17.01
N GLU A 55 10.34 -2.14 17.45
CA GLU A 55 11.71 -2.11 16.90
C GLU A 55 11.72 -2.63 15.45
N GLY A 56 11.06 -3.75 15.18
CA GLY A 56 10.92 -4.29 13.84
C GLY A 56 10.17 -3.34 12.91
N GLN A 57 9.11 -2.67 13.40
CA GLN A 57 8.44 -1.62 12.63
C GLN A 57 9.28 -0.37 12.46
N SER A 58 10.11 0.01 13.42
CA SER A 58 11.07 1.11 13.24
C SER A 58 12.05 0.81 12.11
N ALA A 59 12.60 -0.41 12.04
CA ALA A 59 13.46 -0.83 10.95
C ALA A 59 12.74 -0.83 9.58
N ASN A 60 11.52 -1.37 9.52
CA ASN A 60 10.67 -1.37 8.32
C ASN A 60 10.36 0.07 7.84
N ILE A 61 9.99 0.95 8.76
CA ILE A 61 9.69 2.37 8.46
C ILE A 61 10.93 3.07 7.95
N ASN A 62 12.09 2.89 8.59
CA ASN A 62 13.36 3.49 8.14
C ASN A 62 13.70 3.06 6.71
N GLY A 63 13.51 1.78 6.37
CA GLY A 63 13.67 1.31 5.00
C GLY A 63 12.73 2.02 4.02
N LYS A 64 11.45 2.16 4.37
CA LYS A 64 10.45 2.86 3.54
C LYS A 64 10.74 4.36 3.40
N LEU A 65 11.18 5.02 4.48
CA LEU A 65 11.59 6.43 4.42
C LEU A 65 12.88 6.61 3.61
N GLY A 66 13.79 5.64 3.64
CA GLY A 66 14.95 5.61 2.76
C GLY A 66 14.55 5.53 1.27
N MET A 67 13.58 4.68 0.91
CA MET A 67 13.02 4.65 -0.44
C MET A 67 12.35 5.98 -0.82
N PHE A 68 11.67 6.63 0.12
CA PHE A 68 11.05 7.94 -0.11
C PHE A 68 12.11 9.01 -0.37
N ALA A 69 13.15 9.07 0.44
CA ALA A 69 14.28 9.99 0.25
C ALA A 69 15.02 9.76 -1.08
N ALA A 70 15.14 8.50 -1.51
CA ALA A 70 15.73 8.12 -2.80
C ALA A 70 14.79 8.34 -4.00
N GLY A 71 13.51 8.70 -3.78
CA GLY A 71 12.53 8.86 -4.84
C GLY A 71 12.07 7.55 -5.48
N THR A 72 12.33 6.40 -4.85
CA THR A 72 12.00 5.05 -5.35
C THR A 72 10.74 4.45 -4.72
N GLY A 73 10.14 5.14 -3.74
CA GLY A 73 8.88 4.73 -3.12
C GLY A 73 8.23 5.86 -2.35
N VAL A 74 6.93 5.77 -2.14
CA VAL A 74 6.17 6.69 -1.29
C VAL A 74 5.27 5.89 -0.37
N PRO A 75 5.51 5.91 0.96
CA PRO A 75 4.72 5.19 1.94
C PRO A 75 3.69 6.10 2.61
N TRP A 76 2.45 5.64 2.74
CA TRP A 76 1.40 6.27 3.54
C TRP A 76 0.91 5.34 4.64
N ILE A 77 0.38 5.95 5.69
CA ILE A 77 -0.34 5.29 6.78
C ILE A 77 -1.79 5.76 6.81
N LEU A 78 -2.69 4.85 7.13
CA LEU A 78 -4.11 5.13 7.38
C LEU A 78 -4.35 5.15 8.90
N LEU A 79 -4.98 6.20 9.40
CA LEU A 79 -5.20 6.45 10.82
C LEU A 79 -6.68 6.71 11.10
N ALA A 80 -7.25 6.01 12.08
CA ALA A 80 -8.52 6.34 12.73
C ALA A 80 -8.20 6.92 14.11
N GLY A 81 -8.29 8.24 14.27
CA GLY A 81 -7.69 8.94 15.40
C GLY A 81 -6.17 8.66 15.46
N ASP A 82 -5.70 8.14 16.59
CA ASP A 82 -4.30 7.76 16.78
C ASP A 82 -3.98 6.29 16.42
N ARG A 83 -4.99 5.51 16.07
CA ARG A 83 -4.84 4.09 15.75
C ARG A 83 -4.48 3.90 14.28
N ALA A 84 -3.39 3.19 13.98
CA ALA A 84 -3.11 2.74 12.63
C ALA A 84 -4.11 1.66 12.21
N VAL A 85 -4.74 1.85 11.05
CA VAL A 85 -5.79 0.98 10.49
C VAL A 85 -5.49 0.54 9.08
N GLY A 86 -4.28 0.79 8.59
CA GLY A 86 -3.84 0.34 7.28
C GLY A 86 -2.58 1.06 6.83
N ALA A 87 -2.06 0.59 5.73
CA ALA A 87 -0.95 1.23 5.02
C ALA A 87 -1.12 1.06 3.52
N ILE A 88 -0.58 2.02 2.75
CA ILE A 88 -0.55 1.97 1.30
C ILE A 88 0.79 2.52 0.84
N THR A 89 1.39 1.89 -0.17
CA THR A 89 2.74 2.25 -0.61
C THR A 89 2.81 2.17 -2.14
N LEU A 90 3.38 3.19 -2.75
CA LEU A 90 3.96 3.08 -4.09
C LEU A 90 5.42 2.67 -3.92
N SER A 91 5.82 1.58 -4.53
CA SER A 91 7.18 1.04 -4.50
C SER A 91 7.73 0.86 -5.90
N SER A 92 9.05 0.63 -6.00
CA SER A 92 9.72 0.42 -7.29
C SER A 92 9.37 1.51 -8.30
N ILE A 93 9.43 2.77 -7.87
CA ILE A 93 9.22 3.91 -8.78
C ILE A 93 10.39 3.94 -9.77
N VAL A 94 10.09 3.65 -11.02
CA VAL A 94 11.04 3.67 -12.14
C VAL A 94 10.76 4.89 -12.99
N ARG A 95 11.81 5.68 -13.23
CA ARG A 95 11.77 6.87 -14.11
C ARG A 95 12.17 6.51 -15.55
N GLY A 96 12.35 7.51 -16.40
CA GLY A 96 12.68 7.34 -17.79
C GLY A 96 11.50 6.82 -18.62
N PRO A 97 11.70 5.98 -19.63
CA PRO A 97 10.63 5.57 -20.55
C PRO A 97 9.52 4.74 -19.90
N PHE A 98 9.75 4.13 -18.72
CA PHE A 98 8.76 3.30 -18.06
C PHE A 98 7.79 4.09 -17.18
N LEU A 99 8.25 5.10 -16.43
CA LEU A 99 7.47 6.00 -15.58
C LEU A 99 6.37 5.26 -14.79
N SER A 100 6.74 4.21 -14.05
CA SER A 100 5.81 3.29 -13.42
C SER A 100 6.14 3.07 -11.95
N ALA A 101 5.15 2.64 -11.16
CA ALA A 101 5.29 2.18 -9.79
C ALA A 101 4.38 1.00 -9.49
N ASN A 102 4.70 0.24 -8.45
CA ASN A 102 3.85 -0.83 -7.91
C ASN A 102 3.07 -0.32 -6.69
N LEU A 103 1.78 -0.62 -6.65
CA LEU A 103 0.86 -0.29 -5.56
C LEU A 103 0.62 -1.51 -4.67
N GLY A 104 0.88 -1.36 -3.37
CA GLY A 104 0.52 -2.35 -2.36
C GLY A 104 -0.22 -1.69 -1.19
N TYR A 105 -1.25 -2.34 -0.64
CA TYR A 105 -2.04 -1.80 0.46
C TYR A 105 -2.70 -2.89 1.29
N TRP A 106 -3.03 -2.54 2.51
CA TRP A 106 -3.91 -3.30 3.39
C TRP A 106 -4.73 -2.37 4.28
N VAL A 107 -5.89 -2.85 4.73
CA VAL A 107 -6.78 -2.17 5.66
C VAL A 107 -7.17 -3.15 6.77
N ASP A 108 -7.33 -2.64 7.98
CA ASP A 108 -7.75 -3.36 9.19
C ASP A 108 -9.02 -4.19 8.91
N GLY A 109 -9.00 -5.45 9.35
CA GLY A 109 -10.10 -6.40 9.14
C GLY A 109 -11.46 -5.88 9.65
N GLU A 110 -11.45 -5.14 10.77
CA GLU A 110 -12.67 -4.53 11.35
C GLU A 110 -13.26 -3.41 10.47
N LEU A 111 -12.47 -2.87 9.55
CA LEU A 111 -12.86 -1.74 8.69
C LEU A 111 -13.04 -2.13 7.22
N THR A 112 -12.98 -3.41 6.91
CA THR A 112 -13.24 -3.89 5.55
C THR A 112 -14.68 -3.60 5.11
N GLY A 113 -14.90 -3.44 3.80
CA GLY A 113 -16.24 -3.17 3.23
C GLY A 113 -16.74 -1.73 3.41
N ARG A 114 -16.00 -0.85 4.10
CA ARG A 114 -16.40 0.55 4.36
C ARG A 114 -15.89 1.57 3.32
N GLY A 115 -15.32 1.10 2.22
CA GLY A 115 -14.83 1.99 1.14
C GLY A 115 -13.45 2.61 1.37
N ILE A 116 -12.83 2.40 2.53
CA ILE A 116 -11.55 3.01 2.92
C ILE A 116 -10.44 2.65 1.94
N ALA A 117 -10.29 1.36 1.59
CA ALA A 117 -9.28 0.93 0.62
C ALA A 117 -9.47 1.59 -0.75
N SER A 118 -10.72 1.71 -1.23
CA SER A 118 -11.02 2.36 -2.51
C SER A 118 -10.67 3.85 -2.48
N ALA A 119 -10.99 4.54 -1.39
CA ALA A 119 -10.65 5.95 -1.21
C ALA A 119 -9.13 6.17 -1.10
N ALA A 120 -8.42 5.31 -0.35
CA ALA A 120 -6.98 5.37 -0.24
C ALA A 120 -6.28 5.13 -1.58
N VAL A 121 -6.73 4.14 -2.36
CA VAL A 121 -6.20 3.87 -3.71
C VAL A 121 -6.46 5.07 -4.62
N ALA A 122 -7.66 5.65 -4.62
CA ALA A 122 -7.98 6.82 -5.43
C ALA A 122 -7.09 8.02 -5.08
N HIS A 123 -6.85 8.27 -3.78
CA HIS A 123 -5.94 9.33 -3.32
C HIS A 123 -4.50 9.11 -3.81
N VAL A 124 -3.98 7.90 -3.67
CA VAL A 124 -2.60 7.57 -4.08
C VAL A 124 -2.45 7.60 -5.60
N VAL A 125 -3.46 7.18 -6.36
CA VAL A 125 -3.50 7.30 -7.83
C VAL A 125 -3.47 8.77 -8.26
N ALA A 126 -4.23 9.65 -7.58
CA ALA A 126 -4.17 11.07 -7.85
C ALA A 126 -2.77 11.62 -7.59
N ALA A 127 -2.15 11.32 -6.44
CA ALA A 127 -0.78 11.73 -6.14
C ALA A 127 0.25 11.17 -7.15
N ALA A 128 0.08 9.92 -7.60
CA ALA A 128 0.93 9.33 -8.64
C ALA A 128 0.88 10.12 -9.94
N ARG A 129 -0.31 10.64 -10.33
CA ARG A 129 -0.52 11.44 -11.53
C ARG A 129 0.05 12.85 -11.37
N THR A 130 -0.33 13.57 -10.31
CA THR A 130 -0.08 15.02 -10.18
C THR A 130 1.30 15.32 -9.59
N GLU A 131 1.67 14.65 -8.49
CA GLU A 131 2.90 14.94 -7.76
C GLU A 131 4.09 14.15 -8.31
N LEU A 132 3.88 12.86 -8.56
CA LEU A 132 4.94 11.97 -9.02
C LEU A 132 5.09 11.95 -10.54
N ARG A 133 4.08 12.44 -11.28
CA ARG A 133 4.03 12.47 -12.74
C ARG A 133 4.38 11.12 -13.37
N LEU A 134 3.79 10.06 -12.80
CA LEU A 134 3.95 8.72 -13.35
C LEU A 134 3.02 8.52 -14.55
N HIS A 135 3.44 7.67 -15.47
CA HIS A 135 2.61 7.23 -16.58
C HIS A 135 1.72 6.04 -16.20
N ARG A 136 2.20 5.20 -15.27
CA ARG A 136 1.54 3.93 -14.93
C ARG A 136 1.64 3.62 -13.44
N VAL A 137 0.57 3.02 -12.92
CA VAL A 137 0.59 2.31 -11.64
C VAL A 137 0.19 0.85 -11.88
N GLN A 138 0.94 -0.08 -11.34
CA GLN A 138 0.67 -1.52 -11.40
C GLN A 138 0.30 -2.04 -10.01
N ALA A 139 -0.47 -3.11 -9.97
CA ALA A 139 -0.80 -3.85 -8.75
C ALA A 139 -0.91 -5.34 -9.07
N ALA A 140 -0.64 -6.17 -8.08
CA ALA A 140 -0.80 -7.61 -8.19
C ALA A 140 -1.67 -8.13 -7.04
N THR A 141 -2.53 -9.09 -7.31
CA THR A 141 -3.40 -9.71 -6.30
C THR A 141 -3.38 -11.23 -6.47
N LEU A 142 -3.51 -11.95 -5.37
CA LEU A 142 -3.80 -13.38 -5.46
C LEU A 142 -5.09 -13.62 -6.24
N PRO A 143 -5.22 -14.69 -7.05
CA PRO A 143 -6.41 -14.95 -7.87
C PRO A 143 -7.71 -15.02 -7.08
N HIS A 144 -7.65 -15.51 -5.85
CA HIS A 144 -8.79 -15.62 -4.94
C HIS A 144 -9.05 -14.38 -4.09
N ASN A 145 -8.23 -13.31 -4.19
CA ASN A 145 -8.45 -12.04 -3.47
C ASN A 145 -9.47 -11.15 -4.21
N ALA A 146 -10.71 -11.61 -4.27
CA ALA A 146 -11.78 -10.89 -4.94
C ALA A 146 -12.04 -9.48 -4.35
N ALA A 147 -11.74 -9.27 -3.06
CA ALA A 147 -11.91 -7.98 -2.42
C ALA A 147 -10.94 -6.94 -2.99
N SER A 148 -9.64 -7.26 -3.06
CA SER A 148 -8.64 -6.38 -3.64
C SER A 148 -8.87 -6.13 -5.13
N GLN A 149 -9.23 -7.17 -5.90
CA GLN A 149 -9.56 -7.02 -7.32
C GLN A 149 -10.73 -6.06 -7.55
N ARG A 150 -11.78 -6.10 -6.70
CA ARG A 150 -12.90 -5.14 -6.79
C ARG A 150 -12.46 -3.70 -6.52
N VAL A 151 -11.57 -3.49 -5.54
CA VAL A 151 -11.01 -2.17 -5.25
C VAL A 151 -10.24 -1.64 -6.47
N LEU A 152 -9.37 -2.44 -7.05
CA LEU A 152 -8.58 -2.06 -8.23
C LEU A 152 -9.46 -1.75 -9.44
N ARG A 153 -10.42 -2.61 -9.77
CA ARG A 153 -11.35 -2.38 -10.89
C ARG A 153 -12.17 -1.11 -10.71
N ARG A 154 -12.65 -0.81 -9.48
CA ARG A 154 -13.36 0.44 -9.18
C ARG A 154 -12.48 1.67 -9.32
N ALA A 155 -11.19 1.55 -9.07
CA ALA A 155 -10.21 2.62 -9.28
C ALA A 155 -9.76 2.76 -10.75
N GLY A 156 -10.32 1.97 -11.68
CA GLY A 156 -10.04 2.05 -13.10
C GLY A 156 -8.87 1.18 -13.57
N PHE A 157 -8.32 0.34 -12.70
CA PHE A 157 -7.28 -0.61 -13.12
C PHE A 157 -7.83 -1.66 -14.06
N GLN A 158 -7.08 -1.93 -15.11
CA GLN A 158 -7.33 -2.99 -16.07
C GLN A 158 -6.48 -4.22 -15.75
N GLU A 159 -7.06 -5.39 -15.88
CA GLU A 159 -6.36 -6.66 -15.75
C GLU A 159 -5.44 -6.86 -16.97
N ILE A 160 -4.18 -7.22 -16.71
CA ILE A 160 -3.18 -7.54 -17.74
C ILE A 160 -3.17 -9.03 -18.03
N GLY A 161 -3.26 -9.85 -16.98
CA GLY A 161 -3.23 -11.30 -17.06
C GLY A 161 -2.72 -11.97 -15.79
N LEU A 162 -2.57 -13.30 -15.86
CA LEU A 162 -2.06 -14.13 -14.78
C LEU A 162 -0.54 -14.29 -14.91
N ALA A 163 0.18 -14.09 -13.82
CA ALA A 163 1.60 -14.38 -13.68
C ALA A 163 1.77 -15.58 -12.74
N PRO A 164 2.20 -16.76 -13.25
CA PRO A 164 2.48 -17.92 -12.42
C PRO A 164 3.65 -17.68 -11.47
N ASP A 165 3.61 -18.26 -10.28
CA ASP A 165 4.69 -18.25 -9.28
C ASP A 165 5.31 -16.85 -9.06
N TYR A 166 4.47 -15.82 -8.98
CA TYR A 166 4.90 -14.42 -9.08
C TYR A 166 5.51 -13.88 -7.80
N LEU A 167 4.89 -14.14 -6.64
CA LEU A 167 5.35 -13.68 -5.33
C LEU A 167 5.24 -14.80 -4.28
N GLN A 168 6.17 -14.76 -3.31
CA GLN A 168 6.11 -15.65 -2.17
C GLN A 168 5.16 -15.08 -1.10
N ILE A 169 3.95 -15.64 -1.02
CA ILE A 169 2.90 -15.27 -0.08
C ILE A 169 2.57 -16.47 0.81
N ALA A 170 2.38 -16.24 2.10
CA ALA A 170 2.09 -17.28 3.08
C ALA A 170 3.09 -18.48 3.03
N GLY A 171 4.34 -18.20 2.66
CA GLY A 171 5.42 -19.19 2.63
C GLY A 171 5.58 -19.97 1.33
N SER A 172 4.74 -19.75 0.31
CA SER A 172 4.84 -20.43 -0.99
C SER A 172 4.81 -19.44 -2.15
N TRP A 173 5.43 -19.78 -3.26
CA TRP A 173 5.27 -19.04 -4.52
C TRP A 173 3.84 -19.21 -4.99
N GLN A 174 3.21 -18.10 -5.36
CA GLN A 174 1.80 -18.09 -5.73
C GLN A 174 1.56 -17.24 -6.98
N ASP A 175 0.61 -17.70 -7.79
CA ASP A 175 0.13 -16.98 -8.95
C ASP A 175 -0.51 -15.65 -8.54
N HIS A 176 -0.36 -14.64 -9.40
CA HIS A 176 -1.00 -13.34 -9.22
C HIS A 176 -1.69 -12.87 -10.48
N VAL A 177 -2.86 -12.29 -10.29
CA VAL A 177 -3.51 -11.48 -11.33
C VAL A 177 -2.87 -10.11 -11.32
N LEU A 178 -2.30 -9.71 -12.45
CA LEU A 178 -1.65 -8.41 -12.63
C LEU A 178 -2.64 -7.37 -13.14
N PHE A 179 -2.55 -6.18 -12.58
CA PHE A 179 -3.38 -5.03 -12.94
C PHE A 179 -2.50 -3.82 -13.27
N GLN A 180 -3.01 -2.97 -14.14
CA GLN A 180 -2.40 -1.67 -14.43
C GLN A 180 -3.45 -0.57 -14.54
N LEU A 181 -3.03 0.65 -14.24
CA LEU A 181 -3.75 1.88 -14.54
C LEU A 181 -2.81 2.84 -15.26
N ILE A 182 -3.20 3.27 -16.46
CA ILE A 182 -2.48 4.30 -17.22
C ILE A 182 -2.97 5.66 -16.74
N LEU A 183 -2.02 6.51 -16.37
CA LEU A 183 -2.25 7.86 -15.87
C LEU A 183 -1.97 8.84 -17.03
N HIS A 184 -2.98 9.50 -17.52
CA HIS A 184 -2.86 10.52 -18.58
C HIS A 184 -2.88 11.93 -18.00
#